data_1c002c957a3409a53372e12fa0d36f05
#
_entry.id   1c002c957a3409a53372e12fa0d36f05
#
_cell.length_a   1.000
_cell.length_b   1.000
_cell.length_c   1.000
_cell.angle_alpha   90.00
_cell.angle_beta   90.00
_cell.angle_gamma   90.00
#
_symmetry.space_group_name_H-M   'P 1'
#
loop_
_entity.id
_entity.type
_entity.pdbx_description
1 polymer ?
#
loop_
_entity_poly.entity_id
_entity_poly.type
_entity_poly.pdbx_seq_one_letter_code
_entity_poly.pdbx_strand_id
1 'polypeptide(L)'
;MLWKPSRADRAGRRAQRHGVTGRPLRNGATLLLAIGLVLFAAACGMNVQTNRPYTPSDGVNVDVGDPANPNRVVHVRNLSIISWAPGEGMVSGSIVTADRDSLTAVSGTPIKADGSEGAPFTGTIPSTVTVANGLQVVLTDQPPIIVKSPDLKAGLDAIVTLQFENAGEVTTRAPIVDGNIGPYVSLKPSATPSV
;
A
#
# COMPACT_ATOMS: atom_id res chain seq x y z
N MET A 1 -25.13 -40.31 81.77
CA MET A 1 -24.96 -41.77 81.69
C MET A 1 -23.72 -42.08 80.91
N LEU A 2 -22.76 -42.62 81.59
CA LEU A 2 -21.45 -43.02 81.14
C LEU A 2 -21.55 -44.30 80.29
N TRP A 3 -20.81 -44.35 79.24
CA TRP A 3 -20.29 -45.64 78.79
C TRP A 3 -18.90 -45.48 78.18
N LYS A 4 -17.99 -46.26 78.71
CA LYS A 4 -16.57 -46.35 78.45
C LYS A 4 -16.24 -47.64 77.64
N PRO A 5 -15.07 -47.84 77.16
CA PRO A 5 -14.72 -48.39 75.84
C PRO A 5 -14.40 -49.87 75.88
N SER A 6 -14.26 -50.47 74.71
CA SER A 6 -13.58 -51.76 74.54
C SER A 6 -12.40 -51.65 73.57
N ARG A 7 -11.25 -52.12 74.09
CA ARG A 7 -10.00 -52.38 73.37
C ARG A 7 -10.09 -53.74 72.66
N ALA A 8 -9.47 -53.80 71.59
CA ALA A 8 -8.77 -54.91 70.90
C ALA A 8 -9.18 -54.87 69.40
N ASP A 9 -8.33 -54.87 68.39
CA ASP A 9 -7.25 -55.77 68.17
C ASP A 9 -6.20 -55.14 67.22
N ARG A 10 -4.93 -55.41 67.55
CA ARG A 10 -3.79 -55.19 66.65
C ARG A 10 -3.73 -56.31 65.60
N ALA A 11 -3.85 -55.97 64.37
CA ALA A 11 -3.34 -56.84 63.28
C ALA A 11 -2.66 -55.98 62.25
N GLY A 12 -1.34 -56.15 62.17
CA GLY A 12 -0.48 -55.40 61.27
C GLY A 12 -0.80 -55.67 59.78
N ARG A 13 -0.89 -54.59 59.09
CA ARG A 13 -0.67 -54.63 57.62
C ARG A 13 0.49 -53.71 57.31
N ARG A 14 1.59 -54.37 56.95
CA ARG A 14 2.74 -53.73 56.27
C ARG A 14 2.22 -53.03 55.03
N ALA A 15 2.17 -51.72 55.04
CA ALA A 15 1.97 -50.95 53.84
C ALA A 15 3.24 -51.07 53.00
N GLN A 16 3.14 -51.77 51.91
CA GLN A 16 4.10 -51.77 50.82
C GLN A 16 4.19 -50.36 50.29
N ARG A 17 5.29 -49.68 50.59
CA ARG A 17 5.68 -48.44 49.91
C ARG A 17 6.04 -48.81 48.49
N HIS A 18 5.12 -48.69 47.58
CA HIS A 18 5.45 -48.58 46.17
C HIS A 18 6.10 -47.21 45.96
N GLY A 19 7.39 -47.24 45.74
CA GLY A 19 8.13 -46.08 45.34
C GLY A 19 7.60 -45.61 43.99
N VAL A 20 6.84 -44.55 44.02
CA VAL A 20 6.51 -43.78 42.79
C VAL A 20 7.77 -43.03 42.41
N THR A 21 8.62 -43.71 41.61
CA THR A 21 9.79 -43.11 40.97
C THR A 21 9.32 -41.98 40.04
N GLY A 22 9.77 -40.79 40.36
CA GLY A 22 9.46 -39.55 39.63
C GLY A 22 9.79 -39.63 38.13
N ARG A 23 8.79 -39.78 37.32
CA ARG A 23 8.83 -39.63 35.86
C ARG A 23 7.89 -38.55 35.28
N PRO A 24 7.08 -37.80 36.04
CA PRO A 24 6.18 -36.84 35.41
C PRO A 24 6.87 -35.50 35.01
N LEU A 25 8.01 -35.13 35.62
CA LEU A 25 8.67 -33.86 35.32
C LEU A 25 9.38 -33.81 33.96
N ARG A 26 9.88 -34.95 33.49
CA ARG A 26 10.58 -35.02 32.19
C ARG A 26 9.63 -34.93 31.01
N ASN A 27 8.41 -35.46 31.15
CA ASN A 27 7.40 -35.40 30.09
C ASN A 27 6.71 -34.03 30.01
N GLY A 28 6.58 -33.32 31.16
CA GLY A 28 6.04 -31.97 31.18
C GLY A 28 6.97 -30.95 30.53
N ALA A 29 8.28 -31.06 30.79
CA ALA A 29 9.28 -30.18 30.17
C ALA A 29 9.37 -30.38 28.64
N THR A 30 9.29 -31.63 28.16
CA THR A 30 9.28 -31.93 26.73
C THR A 30 7.99 -31.43 26.05
N LEU A 31 6.84 -31.51 26.71
CA LEU A 31 5.58 -31.01 26.19
C LEU A 31 5.59 -29.47 26.07
N LEU A 32 6.09 -28.78 27.09
CA LEU A 32 6.23 -27.32 27.05
C LEU A 32 7.21 -26.85 25.99
N LEU A 33 8.31 -27.57 25.78
CA LEU A 33 9.28 -27.27 24.73
C LEU A 33 8.67 -27.48 23.32
N ALA A 34 7.90 -28.54 23.15
CA ALA A 34 7.20 -28.82 21.89
C ALA A 34 6.14 -27.77 21.56
N ILE A 35 5.34 -27.35 22.55
CA ILE A 35 4.34 -26.28 22.39
C ILE A 35 5.03 -24.94 22.07
N GLY A 36 6.12 -24.62 22.77
CA GLY A 36 6.93 -23.42 22.47
C GLY A 36 7.47 -23.42 21.05
N LEU A 37 8.00 -24.53 20.57
CA LEU A 37 8.51 -24.64 19.19
C LEU A 37 7.41 -24.46 18.12
N VAL A 38 6.23 -25.02 18.36
CA VAL A 38 5.06 -24.85 17.47
C VAL A 38 4.57 -23.40 17.45
N LEU A 39 4.54 -22.72 18.60
CA LEU A 39 4.18 -21.31 18.67
C LEU A 39 5.21 -20.40 17.98
N PHE A 40 6.50 -20.71 18.11
CA PHE A 40 7.55 -19.98 17.39
C PHE A 40 7.50 -20.23 15.88
N ALA A 41 7.20 -21.44 15.43
CA ALA A 41 7.05 -21.74 14.01
C ALA A 41 5.82 -21.07 13.38
N ALA A 42 4.73 -20.90 14.14
CA ALA A 42 3.54 -20.19 13.70
C ALA A 42 3.75 -18.67 13.60
N ALA A 43 4.67 -18.09 14.38
CA ALA A 43 4.94 -16.65 14.37
C ALA A 43 5.75 -16.19 13.14
N CYS A 44 6.46 -17.08 12.45
CA CYS A 44 7.36 -16.71 11.34
C CYS A 44 6.75 -16.89 9.93
N GLY A 45 5.50 -17.24 9.76
CA GLY A 45 5.02 -17.67 8.45
C GLY A 45 3.71 -17.12 7.92
N MET A 46 2.94 -16.40 8.72
CA MET A 46 1.61 -15.96 8.28
C MET A 46 1.45 -14.44 8.28
N ASN A 47 2.36 -13.76 7.63
CA ASN A 47 2.09 -12.38 7.30
C ASN A 47 1.16 -12.35 6.07
N VAL A 48 -0.12 -12.05 6.32
CA VAL A 48 -1.17 -11.96 5.28
C VAL A 48 -0.77 -11.01 4.14
N GLN A 49 0.15 -10.09 4.41
CA GLN A 49 0.66 -9.15 3.41
C GLN A 49 1.56 -9.81 2.36
N THR A 50 2.28 -10.91 2.69
CA THR A 50 3.14 -11.60 1.74
C THR A 50 2.38 -12.53 0.79
N ASN A 51 1.14 -12.90 1.13
CA ASN A 51 0.28 -13.76 0.31
C ASN A 51 -0.75 -12.97 -0.54
N ARG A 52 -0.77 -11.64 -0.45
CA ARG A 52 -1.60 -10.84 -1.34
C ARG A 52 -0.94 -10.75 -2.71
N PRO A 53 -1.69 -10.96 -3.81
CA PRO A 53 -1.18 -10.66 -5.14
C PRO A 53 -0.74 -9.18 -5.14
N TYR A 54 0.57 -8.96 -5.20
CA TYR A 54 1.13 -7.62 -5.36
C TYR A 54 1.15 -7.30 -6.85
N THR A 55 0.34 -6.36 -7.26
CA THR A 55 0.48 -5.76 -8.59
C THR A 55 1.45 -4.58 -8.42
N PRO A 56 2.66 -4.67 -8.94
CA PRO A 56 3.60 -3.56 -8.91
C PRO A 56 2.94 -2.36 -9.57
N SER A 57 2.94 -1.22 -8.87
CA SER A 57 2.51 0.06 -9.41
C SER A 57 3.77 0.87 -9.69
N ASP A 58 3.93 1.32 -10.92
CA ASP A 58 5.06 2.15 -11.31
C ASP A 58 4.92 3.60 -10.82
N GLY A 59 3.75 3.96 -10.31
CA GLY A 59 3.43 5.29 -9.81
C GLY A 59 3.24 5.36 -8.31
N VAL A 60 2.95 6.56 -7.81
CA VAL A 60 2.73 6.87 -6.40
C VAL A 60 1.25 7.06 -6.10
N ASN A 61 0.89 6.85 -4.83
CA ASN A 61 -0.46 7.06 -4.32
C ASN A 61 -0.46 8.30 -3.42
N VAL A 62 -1.47 9.14 -3.57
CA VAL A 62 -1.66 10.32 -2.73
C VAL A 62 -3.14 10.61 -2.54
N ASP A 63 -3.49 11.16 -1.39
CA ASP A 63 -4.84 11.58 -1.04
C ASP A 63 -4.87 13.10 -0.88
N VAL A 64 -5.95 13.71 -1.37
CA VAL A 64 -6.16 15.17 -1.37
C VAL A 64 -7.47 15.47 -0.67
N GLY A 65 -7.49 16.48 0.20
CA GLY A 65 -8.67 16.90 0.94
C GLY A 65 -8.54 16.69 2.45
N ASP A 66 -9.58 17.05 3.17
CA ASP A 66 -9.62 16.95 4.62
C ASP A 66 -10.00 15.54 5.07
N PRO A 67 -9.12 14.82 5.81
CA PRO A 67 -9.43 13.49 6.34
C PRO A 67 -10.63 13.45 7.28
N ALA A 68 -11.01 14.58 7.88
CA ALA A 68 -12.21 14.69 8.72
C ALA A 68 -13.51 14.65 7.89
N ASN A 69 -13.41 14.85 6.57
CA ASN A 69 -14.52 14.75 5.63
C ASN A 69 -14.21 13.71 4.53
N PRO A 70 -14.26 12.41 4.85
CA PRO A 70 -13.76 11.34 3.97
C PRO A 70 -14.48 11.28 2.61
N ASN A 71 -15.72 11.76 2.50
CA ASN A 71 -16.43 11.76 1.23
C ASN A 71 -15.85 12.77 0.22
N ARG A 72 -15.16 13.81 0.71
CA ARG A 72 -14.51 14.84 -0.10
C ARG A 72 -13.03 14.59 -0.34
N VAL A 73 -12.51 13.47 0.18
CA VAL A 73 -11.15 13.07 -0.12
C VAL A 73 -11.09 12.51 -1.53
N VAL A 74 -10.17 13.06 -2.32
CA VAL A 74 -9.84 12.53 -3.65
C VAL A 74 -8.64 11.61 -3.50
N HIS A 75 -8.81 10.37 -3.91
CA HIS A 75 -7.77 9.37 -3.92
C HIS A 75 -7.14 9.30 -5.31
N VAL A 76 -5.88 9.69 -5.41
CA VAL A 76 -5.08 9.52 -6.63
C VAL A 76 -4.21 8.30 -6.47
N ARG A 77 -4.24 7.39 -7.45
CA ARG A 77 -3.51 6.12 -7.41
C ARG A 77 -2.70 5.93 -8.67
N ASN A 78 -1.49 5.37 -8.49
CA ASN A 78 -0.55 5.09 -9.57
C ASN A 78 -0.19 6.34 -10.39
N LEU A 79 -0.05 7.50 -9.73
CA LEU A 79 0.35 8.74 -10.38
C LEU A 79 1.78 8.61 -10.90
N SER A 80 1.95 8.84 -12.20
CA SER A 80 3.24 8.84 -12.89
C SER A 80 3.18 9.76 -14.11
N ILE A 81 4.33 10.04 -14.68
CA ILE A 81 4.44 10.69 -15.99
C ILE A 81 5.01 9.66 -16.95
N ILE A 82 4.31 9.35 -18.04
CA ILE A 82 4.80 8.44 -19.08
C ILE A 82 5.47 9.29 -20.16
N SER A 83 6.75 9.03 -20.43
CA SER A 83 7.54 9.78 -21.43
C SER A 83 8.06 8.85 -22.53
N TRP A 84 7.71 9.16 -23.78
CA TRP A 84 8.20 8.45 -24.97
C TRP A 84 9.37 9.14 -25.65
N ALA A 85 9.65 10.39 -25.28
CA ALA A 85 10.78 11.17 -25.75
C ALA A 85 11.21 12.18 -24.69
N PRO A 86 12.49 12.55 -24.59
CA PRO A 86 12.93 13.59 -23.69
C PRO A 86 12.17 14.90 -23.92
N GLY A 87 11.84 15.58 -22.84
CA GLY A 87 11.19 16.89 -22.86
C GLY A 87 9.66 16.87 -22.89
N GLU A 88 9.04 15.73 -23.08
CA GLU A 88 7.58 15.59 -23.14
C GLU A 88 7.09 14.33 -22.42
N GLY A 89 5.93 14.41 -21.76
CA GLY A 89 5.28 13.26 -21.13
C GLY A 89 3.77 13.46 -20.99
N MET A 90 3.09 12.39 -20.64
CA MET A 90 1.66 12.35 -20.35
C MET A 90 1.44 11.96 -18.89
N VAL A 91 0.58 12.67 -18.21
CA VAL A 91 0.20 12.31 -16.83
C VAL A 91 -0.68 11.07 -16.85
N SER A 92 -0.31 10.10 -16.04
CA SER A 92 -1.01 8.81 -15.87
C SER A 92 -1.39 8.62 -14.41
N GLY A 93 -2.46 7.89 -14.20
CA GLY A 93 -2.96 7.55 -12.89
C GLY A 93 -4.46 7.31 -12.91
N SER A 94 -5.02 7.03 -11.75
CA SER A 94 -6.47 6.95 -11.58
C SER A 94 -6.93 7.79 -10.41
N ILE A 95 -8.13 8.33 -10.52
CA ILE A 95 -8.73 9.24 -9.54
C ILE A 95 -10.08 8.67 -9.12
N VAL A 96 -10.36 8.70 -7.81
CA VAL A 96 -11.66 8.30 -7.26
C VAL A 96 -11.99 9.19 -6.07
N THR A 97 -13.27 9.58 -5.95
CA THR A 97 -13.83 10.25 -4.77
C THR A 97 -15.30 9.84 -4.59
N ALA A 98 -15.80 9.85 -3.35
CA ALA A 98 -17.21 9.57 -3.09
C ALA A 98 -18.10 10.73 -3.56
N ASP A 99 -17.70 11.96 -3.29
CA ASP A 99 -18.37 13.16 -3.78
C ASP A 99 -17.91 13.52 -5.20
N ARG A 100 -18.47 14.59 -5.74
CA ARG A 100 -18.07 15.12 -7.04
C ARG A 100 -16.92 16.11 -6.88
N ASP A 101 -15.89 15.94 -7.72
CA ASP A 101 -14.78 16.89 -7.85
C ASP A 101 -14.27 16.94 -9.30
N SER A 102 -13.38 17.89 -9.59
CA SER A 102 -12.78 18.05 -10.91
C SER A 102 -11.31 18.39 -10.78
N LEU A 103 -10.45 17.73 -11.56
CA LEU A 103 -9.06 18.10 -11.71
C LEU A 103 -8.97 19.37 -12.56
N THR A 104 -8.49 20.48 -11.97
CA THR A 104 -8.47 21.82 -12.58
C THR A 104 -7.10 22.23 -13.10
N ALA A 105 -6.02 21.75 -12.45
CA ALA A 105 -4.65 22.04 -12.91
C ALA A 105 -3.71 20.90 -12.58
N VAL A 106 -2.68 20.77 -13.43
CA VAL A 106 -1.51 19.93 -13.21
C VAL A 106 -0.28 20.80 -13.46
N SER A 107 0.67 20.81 -12.54
CA SER A 107 1.95 21.47 -12.69
C SER A 107 3.05 20.68 -12.01
N GLY A 108 4.30 21.06 -12.21
CA GLY A 108 5.40 20.42 -11.50
C GLY A 108 6.77 20.81 -12.00
N THR A 109 7.77 20.13 -11.45
CA THR A 109 9.19 20.37 -11.74
C THR A 109 9.92 19.04 -11.80
N PRO A 110 10.57 18.68 -12.92
CA PRO A 110 11.39 17.49 -13.01
C PRO A 110 12.58 17.57 -12.05
N ILE A 111 13.02 16.44 -11.54
CA ILE A 111 14.24 16.31 -10.76
C ILE A 111 15.34 15.76 -11.68
N LYS A 112 16.43 16.51 -11.82
CA LYS A 112 17.58 16.12 -12.64
C LYS A 112 18.40 15.01 -11.98
N ALA A 113 19.28 14.36 -12.72
CA ALA A 113 20.10 13.26 -12.23
C ALA A 113 21.04 13.64 -11.06
N ASP A 114 21.38 14.92 -10.94
CA ASP A 114 22.16 15.46 -9.81
C ASP A 114 21.31 15.81 -8.58
N GLY A 115 19.99 15.56 -8.64
CA GLY A 115 19.04 15.85 -7.59
C GLY A 115 18.52 17.29 -7.57
N SER A 116 19.00 18.16 -8.44
CA SER A 116 18.51 19.53 -8.54
C SER A 116 17.17 19.58 -9.29
N GLU A 117 16.40 20.64 -9.04
CA GLU A 117 15.17 20.90 -9.78
C GLU A 117 15.47 21.38 -11.21
N GLY A 118 14.66 20.91 -12.15
CA GLY A 118 14.71 21.31 -13.56
C GLY A 118 13.77 22.48 -13.86
N ALA A 119 13.54 22.73 -15.15
CA ALA A 119 12.58 23.72 -15.60
C ALA A 119 11.14 23.27 -15.29
N PRO A 120 10.29 24.15 -14.69
CA PRO A 120 8.92 23.79 -14.35
C PRO A 120 8.08 23.53 -15.60
N PHE A 121 7.00 22.76 -15.42
CA PHE A 121 5.98 22.51 -16.43
C PHE A 121 4.59 22.82 -15.92
N THR A 122 3.68 23.08 -16.86
CA THR A 122 2.24 23.11 -16.64
C THR A 122 1.60 22.11 -17.61
N GLY A 123 0.71 21.26 -17.09
CA GLY A 123 -0.02 20.29 -17.89
C GLY A 123 -1.17 20.95 -18.66
N THR A 124 -1.30 20.63 -19.93
CA THR A 124 -2.45 21.03 -20.71
C THR A 124 -3.58 20.03 -20.47
N ILE A 125 -4.67 20.48 -19.84
CA ILE A 125 -5.90 19.69 -19.61
C ILE A 125 -6.87 20.01 -20.76
N PRO A 126 -7.03 19.13 -21.76
CA PRO A 126 -7.82 19.44 -22.94
C PRO A 126 -9.33 19.42 -22.70
N SER A 127 -9.77 18.72 -21.65
CA SER A 127 -11.17 18.68 -21.20
C SER A 127 -11.24 18.48 -19.69
N THR A 128 -12.31 18.95 -19.06
CA THR A 128 -12.50 18.78 -17.61
C THR A 128 -12.54 17.30 -17.23
N VAL A 129 -11.64 16.92 -16.34
CA VAL A 129 -11.61 15.57 -15.74
C VAL A 129 -12.45 15.59 -14.47
N THR A 130 -13.72 15.20 -14.59
CA THR A 130 -14.65 15.12 -13.45
C THR A 130 -14.68 13.70 -12.90
N VAL A 131 -14.63 13.58 -11.58
CA VAL A 131 -14.74 12.32 -10.84
C VAL A 131 -15.88 12.44 -9.84
N ALA A 132 -16.69 11.39 -9.68
CA ALA A 132 -17.85 11.43 -8.80
C ALA A 132 -18.36 10.02 -8.43
N ASN A 133 -19.15 9.95 -7.36
CA ASN A 133 -19.95 8.78 -6.99
C ASN A 133 -19.15 7.50 -6.76
N GLY A 134 -17.91 7.61 -6.31
CA GLY A 134 -17.01 6.46 -6.10
C GLY A 134 -16.56 5.77 -7.39
N LEU A 135 -16.87 6.32 -8.57
CA LEU A 135 -16.40 5.77 -9.84
C LEU A 135 -14.93 6.16 -10.06
N GLN A 136 -14.15 5.21 -10.52
CA GLN A 136 -12.76 5.45 -10.87
C GLN A 136 -12.66 6.07 -12.26
N VAL A 137 -11.92 7.16 -12.36
CA VAL A 137 -11.53 7.78 -13.64
C VAL A 137 -10.05 7.47 -13.88
N VAL A 138 -9.76 6.78 -14.98
CA VAL A 138 -8.39 6.50 -15.41
C VAL A 138 -7.96 7.60 -16.36
N LEU A 139 -6.85 8.29 -16.04
CA LEU A 139 -6.40 9.47 -16.80
C LEU A 139 -5.97 9.12 -18.23
N THR A 140 -5.46 7.92 -18.45
CA THR A 140 -5.07 7.45 -19.78
C THR A 140 -6.24 7.14 -20.70
N ASP A 141 -7.46 6.99 -20.13
CA ASP A 141 -8.70 6.80 -20.90
C ASP A 141 -9.39 8.14 -21.23
N GLN A 142 -8.82 9.24 -20.73
CA GLN A 142 -9.27 10.60 -21.01
C GLN A 142 -8.39 11.24 -22.09
N PRO A 143 -8.81 12.37 -22.67
CA PRO A 143 -7.91 13.17 -23.50
C PRO A 143 -6.59 13.46 -22.77
N PRO A 144 -5.43 13.20 -23.39
CA PRO A 144 -4.15 13.13 -22.71
C PRO A 144 -3.75 14.49 -22.08
N ILE A 145 -3.36 14.46 -20.82
CA ILE A 145 -2.80 15.61 -20.12
C ILE A 145 -1.30 15.62 -20.41
N ILE A 146 -0.88 16.48 -21.33
CA ILE A 146 0.50 16.57 -21.77
C ILE A 146 1.27 17.58 -20.93
N VAL A 147 2.48 17.22 -20.51
CA VAL A 147 3.44 18.06 -19.80
C VAL A 147 4.72 18.17 -20.61
N LYS A 148 5.33 19.38 -20.62
CA LYS A 148 6.55 19.65 -21.37
C LYS A 148 7.55 20.41 -20.52
N SER A 149 8.77 19.88 -20.44
CA SER A 149 9.93 20.54 -19.83
C SER A 149 11.21 19.95 -20.42
N PRO A 150 12.22 20.75 -20.75
CA PRO A 150 13.48 20.26 -21.32
C PRO A 150 14.21 19.27 -20.41
N ASP A 151 13.95 19.30 -19.11
CA ASP A 151 14.57 18.44 -18.11
C ASP A 151 13.74 17.17 -17.82
N LEU A 152 12.58 16.99 -18.48
CA LEU A 152 11.74 15.82 -18.29
C LEU A 152 12.37 14.61 -18.99
N LYS A 153 12.75 13.59 -18.21
CA LYS A 153 13.48 12.42 -18.70
C LYS A 153 13.02 11.15 -17.99
N ALA A 154 12.70 10.13 -18.75
CA ALA A 154 12.36 8.80 -18.24
C ALA A 154 13.47 8.21 -17.34
N GLY A 155 13.07 7.54 -16.29
CA GLY A 155 13.94 6.97 -15.27
C GLY A 155 14.33 7.94 -14.15
N LEU A 156 13.85 9.19 -14.21
CA LEU A 156 13.96 10.19 -13.14
C LEU A 156 12.58 10.41 -12.52
N ASP A 157 12.51 11.38 -11.59
CA ASP A 157 11.26 11.76 -10.93
C ASP A 157 10.89 13.21 -11.26
N ALA A 158 9.66 13.56 -10.96
CA ALA A 158 9.19 14.94 -10.94
C ALA A 158 8.42 15.24 -9.65
N ILE A 159 8.51 16.45 -9.15
CA ILE A 159 7.55 16.97 -8.18
C ILE A 159 6.32 17.39 -8.99
N VAL A 160 5.17 16.78 -8.67
CA VAL A 160 3.91 17.01 -9.38
C VAL A 160 2.90 17.59 -8.41
N THR A 161 2.26 18.67 -8.80
CA THR A 161 1.15 19.30 -8.08
C THR A 161 -0.13 19.08 -8.88
N LEU A 162 -1.14 18.50 -8.22
CA LEU A 162 -2.49 18.34 -8.74
C LEU A 162 -3.40 19.28 -7.98
N GLN A 163 -4.24 20.02 -8.68
CA GLN A 163 -5.23 20.92 -8.11
C GLN A 163 -6.65 20.45 -8.45
N PHE A 164 -7.46 20.33 -7.44
CA PHE A 164 -8.88 19.94 -7.53
C PHE A 164 -9.77 21.10 -7.15
N GLU A 165 -10.98 21.13 -7.70
CA GLU A 165 -11.95 22.20 -7.49
C GLU A 165 -12.38 22.34 -6.03
N ASN A 166 -12.65 21.21 -5.37
CA ASN A 166 -13.17 21.18 -3.99
C ASN A 166 -12.19 20.61 -2.98
N ALA A 167 -11.43 19.58 -3.33
CA ALA A 167 -10.48 18.93 -2.41
C ALA A 167 -9.20 19.76 -2.17
N GLY A 168 -8.94 20.77 -3.02
CA GLY A 168 -7.73 21.60 -2.94
C GLY A 168 -6.55 21.01 -3.73
N GLU A 169 -5.32 21.22 -3.25
CA GLU A 169 -4.13 20.80 -3.97
C GLU A 169 -3.29 19.80 -3.18
N VAL A 170 -2.52 19.01 -3.93
CA VAL A 170 -1.50 18.13 -3.36
C VAL A 170 -0.25 18.14 -4.23
N THR A 171 0.89 18.18 -3.57
CA THR A 171 2.20 18.03 -4.21
C THR A 171 2.85 16.73 -3.77
N THR A 172 3.32 15.94 -4.73
CA THR A 172 4.00 14.68 -4.46
C THR A 172 5.12 14.44 -5.47
N ARG A 173 6.05 13.57 -5.12
CA ARG A 173 7.11 13.11 -6.03
C ARG A 173 6.59 11.90 -6.79
N ALA A 174 6.54 11.99 -8.12
CA ALA A 174 6.07 10.95 -9.01
C ALA A 174 7.16 10.52 -9.99
N PRO A 175 7.28 9.24 -10.36
CA PRO A 175 8.26 8.76 -11.32
C PRO A 175 7.91 9.18 -12.74
N ILE A 176 8.95 9.37 -13.56
CA ILE A 176 8.86 9.54 -15.01
C ILE A 176 9.20 8.19 -15.64
N VAL A 177 8.19 7.48 -16.11
CA VAL A 177 8.27 6.11 -16.63
C VAL A 177 8.61 6.15 -18.13
N ASP A 178 9.43 5.19 -18.58
CA ASP A 178 9.71 5.03 -20.01
C ASP A 178 8.50 4.45 -20.75
N GLY A 179 7.89 5.26 -21.61
CA GLY A 179 6.75 4.89 -22.43
C GLY A 179 7.07 3.94 -23.59
N ASN A 180 8.37 3.67 -23.85
CA ASN A 180 8.79 2.79 -24.93
C ASN A 180 8.92 1.32 -24.50
N ILE A 181 8.63 1.00 -23.22
CA ILE A 181 8.72 -0.36 -22.68
C ILE A 181 7.38 -0.86 -22.12
N GLY A 182 7.23 -2.17 -22.14
CA GLY A 182 6.10 -2.86 -21.49
C GLY A 182 4.72 -2.39 -21.99
N PRO A 183 3.74 -2.25 -21.09
CA PRO A 183 2.37 -1.89 -21.42
C PRO A 183 2.22 -0.44 -21.91
N TYR A 184 3.20 0.42 -21.63
CA TYR A 184 3.13 1.86 -21.94
C TYR A 184 3.26 2.19 -23.41
N VAL A 185 3.81 1.27 -24.23
CA VAL A 185 3.97 1.46 -25.68
C VAL A 185 2.64 1.73 -26.35
N SER A 186 1.57 1.05 -25.94
CA SER A 186 0.23 1.20 -26.51
C SER A 186 -0.50 2.47 -26.09
N LEU A 187 0.00 3.17 -25.05
CA LEU A 187 -0.62 4.38 -24.52
C LEU A 187 -0.10 5.66 -25.19
N LYS A 188 0.85 5.55 -26.14
CA LYS A 188 1.39 6.71 -26.83
C LYS A 188 0.28 7.49 -27.53
N PRO A 189 0.08 8.77 -27.20
CA PRO A 189 -0.92 9.58 -27.85
C PRO A 189 -0.66 9.63 -29.36
N SER A 190 -1.71 9.42 -30.16
CA SER A 190 -1.61 9.65 -31.60
C SER A 190 -1.28 11.12 -31.84
N ALA A 191 -0.34 11.39 -32.73
CA ALA A 191 -0.08 12.77 -33.14
C ALA A 191 -1.38 13.36 -33.68
N THR A 192 -1.90 14.41 -33.04
CA THR A 192 -3.02 15.17 -33.62
C THR A 192 -2.57 15.69 -34.97
N PRO A 193 -3.26 15.38 -36.06
CA PRO A 193 -2.92 15.96 -37.35
C PRO A 193 -3.01 17.48 -37.22
N SER A 194 -1.89 18.17 -37.43
CA SER A 194 -1.88 19.64 -37.52
C SER A 194 -2.72 20.02 -38.74
N VAL A 195 -3.85 20.67 -38.47
CA VAL A 195 -4.71 21.30 -39.49
C VAL A 195 -4.07 22.59 -39.97
#